data_2aa8838579e6d0da387253fe87cffa44
#
_entry.id   2aa8838579e6d0da387253fe87cffa44
#
_cell.length_a   1.000
_cell.length_b   1.000
_cell.length_c   1.000
_cell.angle_alpha   90.00
_cell.angle_beta   90.00
_cell.angle_gamma   90.00
#
_symmetry.space_group_name_H-M   'P 1'
#
loop_
_entity.id
_entity.type
_entity.pdbx_description
1 polymer ?
#
loop_
_entity_poly.entity_id
_entity_poly.type
_entity_poly.pdbx_seq_one_letter_code
_entity_poly.pdbx_strand_id
1 'polypeptide(L)'
;FFVLSLSFSFAQTWSGEVAEIFYEKCTKCHHQGGGAPFSLVDYNEANTMATSIYDAVYQGQMPPWPPNEESAEFLHDRTLEASEKTTILNWLTTGTPEGDASQTPPPPVYNQGSILGDGDLEVQIPTYASKAIAEDDYVCFSLPTNLTENRIIKAVEVIPGNPEIVHHVLVYVDQNGSEVTDT
;
A
#
# COMPACT_ATOMS: atom_id res chain seq x y z
N PHE A 1 4.60 -44.04 33.96
CA PHE A 1 3.54 -43.17 33.42
C PHE A 1 4.17 -42.18 32.45
N PHE A 2 3.97 -42.41 31.18
CA PHE A 2 4.38 -41.48 30.09
C PHE A 2 3.24 -40.50 29.89
N VAL A 3 3.42 -39.25 30.27
CA VAL A 3 2.43 -38.19 30.01
C VAL A 3 2.69 -37.72 28.59
N LEU A 4 1.84 -38.12 27.65
CA LEU A 4 1.84 -37.62 26.29
C LEU A 4 1.25 -36.18 26.32
N SER A 5 2.10 -35.17 26.25
CA SER A 5 1.67 -33.79 26.07
C SER A 5 1.15 -33.62 24.64
N LEU A 6 -0.16 -33.61 24.45
CA LEU A 6 -0.80 -33.22 23.21
C LEU A 6 -0.61 -31.70 23.05
N SER A 7 0.34 -31.30 22.22
CA SER A 7 0.44 -29.92 21.75
C SER A 7 -0.64 -29.72 20.70
N PHE A 8 -1.69 -28.99 21.06
CA PHE A 8 -2.66 -28.49 20.08
C PHE A 8 -1.97 -27.38 19.29
N SER A 9 -1.54 -27.68 18.09
CA SER A 9 -1.16 -26.65 17.14
C SER A 9 -2.47 -26.10 16.58
N PHE A 10 -2.83 -24.88 16.99
CA PHE A 10 -3.92 -24.16 16.34
C PHE A 10 -3.42 -23.78 14.94
N ALA A 11 -4.15 -24.23 13.92
CA ALA A 11 -3.89 -23.76 12.56
C ALA A 11 -4.16 -22.25 12.52
N GLN A 12 -3.23 -21.50 11.96
CA GLN A 12 -3.42 -20.08 11.72
C GLN A 12 -4.61 -19.90 10.77
N THR A 13 -5.50 -19.00 11.12
CA THR A 13 -6.72 -18.76 10.32
C THR A 13 -6.80 -17.30 9.91
N TRP A 14 -7.54 -17.02 8.85
CA TRP A 14 -7.80 -15.65 8.42
C TRP A 14 -8.40 -14.82 9.54
N SER A 15 -9.50 -15.27 10.14
CA SER A 15 -10.21 -14.59 11.21
C SER A 15 -9.44 -14.50 12.54
N GLY A 16 -8.37 -15.26 12.68
CA GLY A 16 -7.50 -15.21 13.86
C GLY A 16 -6.45 -14.11 13.73
N GLU A 17 -5.31 -14.46 13.16
CA GLU A 17 -4.12 -13.60 13.14
C GLU A 17 -3.84 -13.00 11.75
N VAL A 18 -4.28 -13.68 10.67
CA VAL A 18 -3.84 -13.34 9.32
C VAL A 18 -4.46 -12.04 8.83
N ALA A 19 -5.76 -11.82 9.07
CA ALA A 19 -6.45 -10.61 8.64
C ALA A 19 -5.81 -9.34 9.21
N GLU A 20 -5.40 -9.33 10.48
CA GLU A 20 -4.75 -8.17 11.09
C GLU A 20 -3.43 -7.84 10.41
N ILE A 21 -2.60 -8.86 10.10
CA ILE A 21 -1.34 -8.65 9.38
C ILE A 21 -1.61 -8.09 7.98
N PHE A 22 -2.61 -8.64 7.27
CA PHE A 22 -2.99 -8.13 5.95
C PHE A 22 -3.47 -6.69 6.01
N TYR A 23 -4.30 -6.34 6.98
CA TYR A 23 -4.81 -4.98 7.15
C TYR A 23 -3.71 -3.97 7.43
N GLU A 24 -2.71 -4.36 8.21
CA GLU A 24 -1.59 -3.48 8.52
C GLU A 24 -0.56 -3.37 7.40
N LYS A 25 -0.20 -4.49 6.77
CA LYS A 25 0.96 -4.57 5.87
C LYS A 25 0.61 -4.58 4.38
N CYS A 26 -0.56 -5.09 3.99
CA CYS A 26 -0.90 -5.33 2.59
C CYS A 26 -1.96 -4.37 2.07
N THR A 27 -3.06 -4.21 2.80
CA THR A 27 -4.25 -3.52 2.29
C THR A 27 -4.10 -2.01 2.16
N LYS A 28 -3.03 -1.42 2.67
CA LYS A 28 -2.68 0.00 2.37
C LYS A 28 -2.51 0.27 0.87
N CYS A 29 -2.10 -0.75 0.13
CA CYS A 29 -1.98 -0.70 -1.32
C CYS A 29 -3.03 -1.60 -1.99
N HIS A 30 -3.27 -2.79 -1.42
CA HIS A 30 -4.18 -3.81 -1.95
C HIS A 30 -5.61 -3.60 -1.43
N HIS A 31 -6.26 -2.53 -1.85
CA HIS A 31 -7.68 -2.24 -1.62
C HIS A 31 -8.29 -1.62 -2.87
N GLN A 32 -9.62 -1.58 -2.95
CA GLN A 32 -10.28 -0.96 -4.10
C GLN A 32 -9.92 0.52 -4.22
N GLY A 33 -9.39 0.92 -5.37
CA GLY A 33 -8.88 2.28 -5.63
C GLY A 33 -7.50 2.55 -5.04
N GLY A 34 -6.82 1.54 -4.49
CA GLY A 34 -5.42 1.62 -4.08
C GLY A 34 -4.45 1.50 -5.24
N GLY A 35 -3.15 1.59 -4.95
CA GLY A 35 -2.08 1.52 -5.97
C GLY A 35 -1.75 0.10 -6.46
N ALA A 36 -2.32 -0.95 -5.85
CA ALA A 36 -2.10 -2.32 -6.28
C ALA A 36 -3.21 -2.80 -7.23
N PRO A 37 -2.92 -3.74 -8.15
CA PRO A 37 -3.84 -4.13 -9.22
C PRO A 37 -5.03 -4.99 -8.75
N PHE A 38 -5.06 -5.40 -7.48
CA PHE A 38 -6.13 -6.21 -6.89
C PHE A 38 -6.25 -5.93 -5.39
N SER A 39 -7.42 -6.21 -4.84
CA SER A 39 -7.71 -6.07 -3.42
C SER A 39 -7.33 -7.33 -2.64
N LEU A 40 -7.01 -7.17 -1.35
CA LEU A 40 -6.76 -8.23 -0.37
C LEU A 40 -7.47 -7.93 0.96
N VAL A 41 -8.59 -7.21 0.90
CA VAL A 41 -9.30 -6.71 2.09
C VAL A 41 -10.14 -7.80 2.74
N ASP A 42 -10.55 -8.80 1.99
CA ASP A 42 -11.34 -9.91 2.52
C ASP A 42 -10.70 -11.29 2.29
N TYR A 43 -11.24 -12.29 2.99
CA TYR A 43 -10.76 -13.66 2.91
C TYR A 43 -10.80 -14.23 1.48
N ASN A 44 -11.87 -13.99 0.73
CA ASN A 44 -12.03 -14.58 -0.60
C ASN A 44 -11.02 -14.00 -1.59
N GLU A 45 -10.76 -12.68 -1.49
CA GLU A 45 -9.75 -12.00 -2.28
C GLU A 45 -8.36 -12.58 -1.98
N ALA A 46 -7.99 -12.67 -0.70
CA ALA A 46 -6.71 -13.21 -0.26
C ALA A 46 -6.55 -14.70 -0.63
N ASN A 47 -7.58 -15.51 -0.42
CA ASN A 47 -7.58 -16.94 -0.77
C ASN A 47 -7.43 -17.16 -2.29
N THR A 48 -8.10 -16.36 -3.11
CA THR A 48 -7.98 -16.43 -4.58
C THR A 48 -6.55 -16.16 -5.04
N MET A 49 -5.83 -15.28 -4.36
CA MET A 49 -4.47 -14.87 -4.67
C MET A 49 -3.39 -15.67 -3.92
N ALA A 50 -3.76 -16.72 -3.19
CA ALA A 50 -2.89 -17.45 -2.25
C ALA A 50 -1.52 -17.83 -2.84
N THR A 51 -1.48 -18.39 -4.04
CA THR A 51 -0.21 -18.79 -4.69
C THR A 51 0.68 -17.59 -4.98
N SER A 52 0.11 -16.51 -5.52
CA SER A 52 0.86 -15.29 -5.84
C SER A 52 1.36 -14.60 -4.58
N ILE A 53 0.55 -14.59 -3.52
CA ILE A 53 0.95 -14.05 -2.22
C ILE A 53 2.11 -14.88 -1.64
N TYR A 54 2.01 -16.22 -1.69
CA TYR A 54 3.08 -17.08 -1.21
C TYR A 54 4.41 -16.77 -1.90
N ASP A 55 4.43 -16.75 -3.22
CA ASP A 55 5.64 -16.50 -3.99
C ASP A 55 6.24 -15.12 -3.68
N ALA A 56 5.42 -14.09 -3.65
CA ALA A 56 5.87 -12.73 -3.40
C ALA A 56 6.40 -12.51 -1.97
N VAL A 57 5.73 -13.07 -0.96
CA VAL A 57 6.16 -12.98 0.45
C VAL A 57 7.37 -13.85 0.71
N TYR A 58 7.42 -15.07 0.17
CA TYR A 58 8.55 -15.98 0.33
C TYR A 58 9.82 -15.36 -0.23
N GLN A 59 9.75 -14.78 -1.42
CA GLN A 59 10.87 -14.13 -2.11
C GLN A 59 11.21 -12.75 -1.54
N GLY A 60 10.43 -12.20 -0.61
CA GLY A 60 10.63 -10.88 -0.03
C GLY A 60 10.31 -9.73 -0.99
N GLN A 61 9.51 -9.97 -2.02
CA GLN A 61 9.05 -8.95 -2.95
C GLN A 61 7.88 -8.13 -2.38
N MET A 62 7.12 -8.70 -1.44
CA MET A 62 6.00 -8.07 -0.76
C MET A 62 6.11 -8.24 0.76
N PRO A 63 5.78 -7.17 1.51
CA PRO A 63 5.54 -5.79 1.06
C PRO A 63 6.79 -5.17 0.41
N PRO A 64 6.66 -4.26 -0.58
CA PRO A 64 7.81 -3.61 -1.19
C PRO A 64 8.44 -2.60 -0.22
N TRP A 65 9.65 -2.89 0.26
CA TRP A 65 10.38 -2.03 1.17
C TRP A 65 11.87 -2.00 0.82
N PRO A 66 12.30 -1.05 -0.06
CA PRO A 66 13.67 -0.98 -0.54
C PRO A 66 14.75 -0.69 0.52
N PRO A 67 14.47 0.05 1.62
CA PRO A 67 15.49 0.27 2.66
C PRO A 67 15.97 -1.04 3.27
N ASN A 68 17.26 -1.16 3.49
CA ASN A 68 17.87 -2.31 4.14
C ASN A 68 18.04 -2.08 5.66
N GLU A 69 18.48 -3.12 6.38
CA GLU A 69 18.68 -3.08 7.83
C GLU A 69 19.73 -2.06 8.29
N GLU A 70 20.62 -1.60 7.39
CA GLU A 70 21.62 -0.57 7.67
C GLU A 70 21.07 0.85 7.53
N SER A 71 19.87 0.98 6.99
CA SER A 71 19.20 2.27 6.85
C SER A 71 18.72 2.78 8.21
N ALA A 72 18.47 4.09 8.31
CA ALA A 72 17.83 4.66 9.47
C ALA A 72 16.39 4.09 9.63
N GLU A 73 15.89 4.07 10.84
CA GLU A 73 14.49 3.71 11.09
C GLU A 73 13.55 4.70 10.39
N PHE A 74 12.59 4.17 9.67
CA PHE A 74 11.59 4.97 8.97
C PHE A 74 10.24 4.88 9.67
N LEU A 75 9.54 6.00 9.71
CA LEU A 75 8.11 5.97 10.06
C LEU A 75 7.36 5.16 9.02
N HIS A 76 6.37 4.39 9.48
CA HIS A 76 5.52 3.56 8.62
C HIS A 76 6.28 2.47 7.85
N ASP A 77 7.29 1.87 8.48
CA ASP A 77 7.94 0.68 7.96
C ASP A 77 6.90 -0.40 7.63
N ARG A 78 7.04 -0.98 6.45
CA ARG A 78 6.10 -1.99 5.91
C ARG A 78 6.68 -3.39 5.94
N THR A 79 7.90 -3.56 6.40
CA THR A 79 8.51 -4.89 6.50
C THR A 79 7.64 -5.81 7.36
N LEU A 80 7.61 -7.07 6.98
CA LEU A 80 7.02 -8.12 7.81
C LEU A 80 8.02 -8.51 8.89
N GLU A 81 7.57 -8.54 10.12
CA GLU A 81 8.30 -9.20 11.18
C GLU A 81 8.47 -10.70 10.85
N ALA A 82 9.53 -11.33 11.34
CA ALA A 82 9.78 -12.75 11.07
C ALA A 82 8.60 -13.65 11.49
N SER A 83 7.92 -13.31 12.57
CA SER A 83 6.71 -13.97 13.04
C SER A 83 5.54 -13.77 12.10
N GLU A 84 5.30 -12.56 11.61
CA GLU A 84 4.24 -12.24 10.65
C GLU A 84 4.44 -12.99 9.34
N LYS A 85 5.66 -12.96 8.81
CA LYS A 85 6.03 -13.72 7.61
C LYS A 85 5.76 -15.21 7.79
N THR A 86 6.15 -15.77 8.94
CA THR A 86 5.91 -17.18 9.27
C THR A 86 4.43 -17.49 9.33
N THR A 87 3.64 -16.64 9.98
CA THR A 87 2.17 -16.76 10.11
C THR A 87 1.52 -16.81 8.72
N ILE A 88 1.84 -15.85 7.85
CA ILE A 88 1.29 -15.80 6.48
C ILE A 88 1.67 -17.06 5.69
N LEU A 89 2.95 -17.44 5.67
CA LEU A 89 3.41 -18.59 4.89
C LEU A 89 2.81 -19.91 5.40
N ASN A 90 2.65 -20.07 6.71
CA ASN A 90 1.99 -21.24 7.26
C ASN A 90 0.51 -21.28 6.89
N TRP A 91 -0.21 -20.17 6.98
CA TRP A 91 -1.59 -20.06 6.56
C TRP A 91 -1.77 -20.47 5.10
N LEU A 92 -0.92 -19.96 4.22
CA LEU A 92 -0.94 -20.27 2.78
C LEU A 92 -0.66 -21.75 2.50
N THR A 93 0.29 -22.36 3.22
CA THR A 93 0.67 -23.77 3.01
C THR A 93 -0.27 -24.78 3.65
N THR A 94 -1.08 -24.36 4.61
CA THR A 94 -2.07 -25.22 5.28
C THR A 94 -3.45 -25.17 4.65
N GLY A 95 -3.59 -24.55 3.47
CA GLY A 95 -4.84 -24.49 2.71
C GLY A 95 -5.74 -23.31 3.06
N THR A 96 -5.14 -22.22 3.52
CA THR A 96 -5.83 -20.95 3.77
C THR A 96 -7.10 -21.05 4.61
N PRO A 97 -7.09 -21.67 5.79
CA PRO A 97 -8.32 -21.82 6.58
C PRO A 97 -8.90 -20.46 6.97
N GLU A 98 -10.21 -20.27 6.76
CA GLU A 98 -10.88 -19.01 7.11
C GLU A 98 -11.01 -18.83 8.63
N GLY A 99 -11.30 -19.89 9.34
CA GLY A 99 -11.64 -19.83 10.77
C GLY A 99 -13.11 -19.42 10.98
N ASP A 100 -13.40 -18.85 12.15
CA ASP A 100 -14.73 -18.33 12.47
C ASP A 100 -14.87 -16.90 11.91
N ALA A 101 -15.60 -16.75 10.82
CA ALA A 101 -15.80 -15.47 10.14
C ALA A 101 -16.38 -14.37 11.07
N SER A 102 -17.10 -14.75 12.14
CA SER A 102 -17.63 -13.79 13.11
C SER A 102 -16.55 -13.15 13.99
N GLN A 103 -15.36 -13.73 14.00
CA GLN A 103 -14.19 -13.23 14.74
C GLN A 103 -13.25 -12.41 13.87
N THR A 104 -13.51 -12.32 12.56
CA THR A 104 -12.69 -11.51 11.66
C THR A 104 -12.76 -10.05 12.09
N PRO A 105 -11.60 -9.39 12.30
CA PRO A 105 -11.60 -7.96 12.63
C PRO A 105 -12.21 -7.15 11.47
N PRO A 106 -12.85 -6.01 11.78
CA PRO A 106 -13.41 -5.17 10.74
C PRO A 106 -12.30 -4.66 9.82
N PRO A 107 -12.51 -4.72 8.48
CA PRO A 107 -11.52 -4.23 7.53
C PRO A 107 -11.31 -2.71 7.68
N PRO A 108 -10.11 -2.20 7.38
CA PRO A 108 -9.85 -0.78 7.35
C PRO A 108 -10.73 -0.06 6.32
N VAL A 109 -11.07 1.17 6.61
CA VAL A 109 -11.78 2.05 5.68
C VAL A 109 -10.76 2.94 4.99
N TYR A 110 -10.71 2.87 3.67
CA TYR A 110 -9.83 3.70 2.85
C TYR A 110 -10.62 4.84 2.22
N ASN A 111 -10.23 6.07 2.56
CA ASN A 111 -10.83 7.25 1.97
C ASN A 111 -10.35 7.42 0.52
N GLN A 112 -11.28 7.72 -0.38
CA GLN A 112 -10.99 7.98 -1.80
C GLN A 112 -10.68 9.47 -2.08
N GLY A 113 -10.69 10.31 -1.06
CA GLY A 113 -10.49 11.76 -1.18
C GLY A 113 -9.31 12.26 -0.34
N SER A 114 -9.21 13.57 -0.23
CA SER A 114 -8.19 14.23 0.58
C SER A 114 -8.24 13.78 2.03
N ILE A 115 -7.07 13.42 2.58
CA ILE A 115 -6.88 13.17 4.02
C ILE A 115 -6.57 14.45 4.78
N LEU A 116 -6.15 15.49 4.08
CA LEU A 116 -5.88 16.82 4.67
C LEU A 116 -7.14 17.69 4.73
N GLY A 117 -8.23 17.27 4.08
CA GLY A 117 -9.45 18.07 3.93
C GLY A 117 -9.33 19.11 2.82
N ASP A 118 -10.10 20.20 2.93
CA ASP A 118 -10.06 21.29 1.97
C ASP A 118 -8.72 22.03 2.05
N GLY A 119 -8.00 22.11 0.93
CA GLY A 119 -6.71 22.77 0.84
C GLY A 119 -6.86 24.31 0.70
N ASP A 120 -5.88 25.06 1.23
CA ASP A 120 -5.80 26.51 1.01
C ASP A 120 -5.47 26.85 -0.46
N LEU A 121 -4.85 25.94 -1.17
CA LEU A 121 -4.52 26.00 -2.58
C LEU A 121 -4.70 24.64 -3.20
N GLU A 122 -5.51 24.55 -4.23
CA GLU A 122 -5.69 23.37 -5.05
C GLU A 122 -5.30 23.70 -6.49
N VAL A 123 -4.45 22.86 -7.07
CA VAL A 123 -4.05 22.95 -8.47
C VAL A 123 -4.24 21.60 -9.14
N GLN A 124 -4.67 21.60 -10.38
CA GLN A 124 -4.94 20.38 -11.13
C GLN A 124 -4.13 20.34 -12.41
N ILE A 125 -3.48 19.21 -12.67
CA ILE A 125 -2.84 18.96 -13.95
C ILE A 125 -3.93 18.81 -15.04
N PRO A 126 -3.62 19.17 -16.29
CA PRO A 126 -4.50 18.83 -17.41
C PRO A 126 -4.63 17.31 -17.55
N THR A 127 -5.73 16.87 -18.16
CA THR A 127 -5.88 15.43 -18.45
C THR A 127 -4.72 14.96 -19.33
N TYR A 128 -4.01 13.95 -18.86
CA TYR A 128 -2.89 13.36 -19.55
C TYR A 128 -3.13 11.85 -19.73
N ALA A 129 -2.89 11.37 -20.95
CA ALA A 129 -2.90 9.94 -21.25
C ALA A 129 -1.46 9.45 -21.31
N SER A 130 -1.08 8.60 -20.37
CA SER A 130 0.28 8.02 -20.34
C SER A 130 0.59 7.31 -21.67
N LYS A 131 1.81 7.46 -22.14
CA LYS A 131 2.38 6.79 -23.31
C LYS A 131 3.17 5.55 -22.91
N ALA A 132 3.24 5.23 -21.64
CA ALA A 132 3.93 4.06 -21.10
C ALA A 132 3.36 2.75 -21.67
N ILE A 133 4.24 1.86 -22.13
CA ILE A 133 3.88 0.50 -22.55
C ILE A 133 4.63 -0.55 -21.71
N ALA A 134 5.92 -0.35 -21.50
CA ALA A 134 6.78 -1.27 -20.78
C ALA A 134 7.81 -0.57 -19.88
N GLU A 135 7.90 0.74 -19.96
CA GLU A 135 8.81 1.58 -19.20
C GLU A 135 8.02 2.71 -18.54
N ASP A 136 8.56 3.30 -17.48
CA ASP A 136 7.94 4.44 -16.82
C ASP A 136 7.86 5.66 -17.75
N ASP A 137 6.76 6.40 -17.65
CA ASP A 137 6.53 7.64 -18.36
C ASP A 137 6.72 8.80 -17.37
N TYR A 138 7.83 9.53 -17.53
CA TYR A 138 8.18 10.67 -16.68
C TYR A 138 7.70 11.95 -17.34
N VAL A 139 6.76 12.63 -16.72
CA VAL A 139 6.15 13.85 -17.26
C VAL A 139 6.18 14.96 -16.23
N CYS A 140 6.60 16.15 -16.64
CA CYS A 140 6.60 17.34 -15.82
C CYS A 140 5.40 18.24 -16.15
N PHE A 141 4.75 18.75 -15.11
CA PHE A 141 3.67 19.72 -15.23
C PHE A 141 4.02 20.99 -14.45
N SER A 142 4.09 22.11 -15.11
CA SER A 142 4.23 23.41 -14.46
C SER A 142 2.82 23.97 -14.17
N LEU A 143 2.53 24.19 -12.88
CA LEU A 143 1.21 24.61 -12.42
C LEU A 143 1.30 25.96 -11.75
N PRO A 144 0.57 27.00 -12.23
CA PRO A 144 0.60 28.32 -11.63
C PRO A 144 -0.12 28.31 -10.28
N THR A 145 0.54 28.77 -9.25
CA THR A 145 -0.06 28.92 -7.91
C THR A 145 -0.89 30.20 -7.79
N ASN A 146 -0.63 31.20 -8.64
CA ASN A 146 -1.25 32.54 -8.59
C ASN A 146 -1.13 33.23 -7.21
N LEU A 147 -0.17 32.82 -6.39
CA LEU A 147 0.08 33.45 -5.10
C LEU A 147 0.71 34.83 -5.29
N THR A 148 0.14 35.82 -4.64
CA THR A 148 0.62 37.22 -4.70
C THR A 148 1.52 37.59 -3.51
N GLU A 149 1.63 36.71 -2.55
CA GLU A 149 2.41 36.89 -1.32
C GLU A 149 3.20 35.60 -1.00
N ASN A 150 4.26 35.76 -0.25
CA ASN A 150 5.01 34.62 0.28
C ASN A 150 4.13 33.80 1.26
N ARG A 151 4.08 32.51 1.05
CA ARG A 151 3.36 31.56 1.90
C ARG A 151 4.29 30.47 2.39
N ILE A 152 3.99 29.94 3.55
CA ILE A 152 4.69 28.78 4.11
C ILE A 152 3.84 27.56 3.80
N ILE A 153 4.41 26.58 3.10
CA ILE A 153 3.78 25.29 2.86
C ILE A 153 3.91 24.46 4.14
N LYS A 154 2.79 24.04 4.71
CA LYS A 154 2.73 23.14 5.87
C LYS A 154 2.56 21.70 5.49
N ALA A 155 1.81 21.43 4.44
CA ALA A 155 1.55 20.11 3.92
C ALA A 155 1.26 20.18 2.42
N VAL A 156 1.54 19.09 1.73
CA VAL A 156 1.20 18.87 0.32
C VAL A 156 0.59 17.50 0.22
N GLU A 157 -0.48 17.39 -0.50
CA GLU A 157 -1.12 16.12 -0.84
C GLU A 157 -1.27 16.04 -2.36
N VAL A 158 -1.01 14.87 -2.90
CA VAL A 158 -1.27 14.57 -4.31
C VAL A 158 -2.33 13.49 -4.39
N ILE A 159 -3.41 13.79 -5.08
CA ILE A 159 -4.51 12.85 -5.31
C ILE A 159 -4.44 12.41 -6.77
N PRO A 160 -3.96 11.19 -7.04
CA PRO A 160 -3.90 10.68 -8.40
C PRO A 160 -5.29 10.48 -8.99
N GLY A 161 -5.52 10.89 -10.24
CA GLY A 161 -6.75 10.59 -10.95
C GLY A 161 -6.92 9.10 -11.26
N ASN A 162 -5.79 8.40 -11.45
CA ASN A 162 -5.74 6.95 -11.54
C ASN A 162 -4.55 6.42 -10.72
N PRO A 163 -4.79 5.97 -9.48
CA PRO A 163 -3.73 5.49 -8.59
C PRO A 163 -3.07 4.18 -9.06
N GLU A 164 -3.71 3.42 -9.97
CA GLU A 164 -3.16 2.15 -10.47
C GLU A 164 -1.95 2.36 -11.39
N ILE A 165 -1.84 3.56 -11.99
CA ILE A 165 -0.77 3.86 -12.95
C ILE A 165 0.18 4.97 -12.48
N VAL A 166 -0.09 5.63 -11.36
CA VAL A 166 0.79 6.66 -10.80
C VAL A 166 1.70 6.01 -9.78
N HIS A 167 2.96 5.79 -10.16
CA HIS A 167 3.93 5.12 -9.31
C HIS A 167 4.47 6.05 -8.22
N HIS A 168 4.87 7.28 -8.59
CA HIS A 168 5.31 8.30 -7.65
C HIS A 168 5.15 9.70 -8.23
N VAL A 169 5.16 10.69 -7.34
CA VAL A 169 5.10 12.10 -7.71
C VAL A 169 6.20 12.85 -6.95
N LEU A 170 6.92 13.71 -7.67
CA LEU A 170 7.87 14.65 -7.09
C LEU A 170 7.32 16.06 -7.25
N VAL A 171 7.28 16.82 -6.16
CA VAL A 171 6.78 18.20 -6.13
C VAL A 171 7.93 19.16 -5.88
N TYR A 172 8.11 20.11 -6.77
CA TYR A 172 9.13 21.15 -6.66
C TYR A 172 8.51 22.54 -6.67
N VAL A 173 9.21 23.50 -6.11
CA VAL A 173 8.84 24.91 -6.21
C VAL A 173 9.71 25.55 -7.28
N ASP A 174 9.10 26.00 -8.37
CA ASP A 174 9.76 26.83 -9.38
C ASP A 174 9.61 28.30 -8.98
N GLN A 175 10.73 28.92 -8.59
CA GLN A 175 10.79 30.33 -8.18
C GLN A 175 10.97 31.29 -9.35
N ASN A 176 11.41 30.79 -10.49
CA ASN A 176 11.84 31.63 -11.62
C ASN A 176 10.87 31.54 -12.81
N GLY A 177 9.90 30.62 -12.78
CA GLY A 177 9.00 30.36 -13.90
C GLY A 177 9.73 29.84 -15.13
N SER A 178 10.81 29.07 -14.92
CA SER A 178 11.66 28.56 -15.99
C SER A 178 11.26 27.17 -16.47
N GLU A 179 10.47 26.48 -15.67
CA GLU A 179 10.04 25.12 -15.99
C GLU A 179 8.89 25.12 -16.99
N VAL A 180 8.94 24.17 -17.91
CA VAL A 180 7.97 24.01 -18.97
C VAL A 180 7.23 22.69 -18.77
N THR A 181 5.93 22.70 -19.01
CA THR A 181 5.13 21.46 -19.04
C THR A 181 5.56 20.62 -20.24
N ASP A 182 5.92 19.36 -19.99
CA ASP A 182 6.11 18.36 -21.04
C ASP A 182 4.74 17.89 -21.55
N THR A 183 4.58 17.74 -22.85
CA THR A 183 3.34 17.29 -23.50
C THR A 183 3.61 16.23 -24.57
#